data_4a734bfb93a2a13d6c05b4472797c99f
#
_entry.id   4a734bfb93a2a13d6c05b4472797c99f
#
_cell.length_a   1.000
_cell.length_b   1.000
_cell.length_c   1.000
_cell.angle_alpha   90.00
_cell.angle_beta   90.00
_cell.angle_gamma   90.00
#
_symmetry.space_group_name_H-M   'P 1'
#
loop_
_entity.id
_entity.type
_entity.pdbx_description
1 polymer ?
#
loop_
_entity_poly.entity_id
_entity_poly.type
_entity_poly.pdbx_seq_one_letter_code
_entity_poly.pdbx_strand_id
1 'polypeptide(L)'
;VTGVQTCAVPICKDMDAVQRELRDIEGCSVLIYDQTCAAEKRRRRKKGEFPDPNQRLFINEAVCEGCGDCGAQSNCTSLMPLETEFGRKRVIDQSSCNKDYSCVKGFCPSFVTVEGGKVRKTKTGGNRGDDFGALPQPVLPACEQSYNILLNGIGGTGVITVGALLGMAAH
;
A
#
# COMPACT_ATOMS: atom_id res chain seq x y z
N VAL A 1 -17.31 30.03 -25.76
CA VAL A 1 -16.83 28.73 -25.21
C VAL A 1 -15.45 28.50 -25.78
N THR A 2 -14.44 28.91 -25.10
CA THR A 2 -13.04 28.67 -25.47
C THR A 2 -12.58 27.44 -24.73
N GLY A 3 -12.69 26.28 -25.36
CA GLY A 3 -12.09 25.06 -24.88
C GLY A 3 -10.59 25.12 -25.12
N VAL A 4 -9.81 25.37 -24.11
CA VAL A 4 -8.38 25.11 -24.17
C VAL A 4 -8.17 23.65 -23.86
N GLN A 5 -7.86 22.88 -24.89
CA GLN A 5 -7.32 21.55 -24.70
C GLN A 5 -5.83 21.58 -24.75
N THR A 6 -5.21 21.53 -23.63
CA THR A 6 -3.81 21.17 -23.53
C THR A 6 -3.72 19.70 -23.25
N CYS A 7 -3.44 18.91 -24.26
CA CYS A 7 -2.97 17.53 -24.11
C CYS A 7 -1.49 17.52 -23.69
N ALA A 8 -1.20 18.07 -22.53
CA ALA A 8 0.02 17.70 -21.82
C ALA A 8 -0.36 16.52 -20.92
N VAL A 9 0.47 15.50 -20.88
CA VAL A 9 0.38 14.48 -19.83
C VAL A 9 1.00 15.10 -18.59
N PRO A 10 0.22 15.75 -17.70
CA PRO A 10 0.81 16.35 -16.51
C PRO A 10 1.36 15.22 -15.67
N ILE A 11 2.64 15.26 -15.46
CA ILE A 11 3.29 14.46 -14.45
C ILE A 11 2.77 15.01 -13.10
N CYS A 12 2.72 14.16 -12.07
CA CYS A 12 2.24 14.57 -10.74
C CYS A 12 2.87 15.89 -10.21
N LYS A 13 4.02 16.28 -10.72
CA LYS A 13 4.69 17.52 -10.40
C LYS A 13 3.97 18.77 -10.92
N ASP A 14 3.28 18.65 -12.04
CA ASP A 14 2.61 19.78 -12.69
C ASP A 14 1.17 19.94 -12.20
N MET A 15 0.65 18.95 -11.45
CA MET A 15 -0.73 18.95 -10.99
C MET A 15 -1.06 20.14 -10.09
N ASP A 16 -0.15 20.52 -9.19
CA ASP A 16 -0.34 21.69 -8.32
C ASP A 16 -0.40 22.99 -9.13
N ALA A 17 0.48 23.13 -10.13
CA ALA A 17 0.48 24.30 -11.02
C ALA A 17 -0.83 24.38 -11.84
N VAL A 18 -1.26 23.27 -12.43
CA VAL A 18 -2.51 23.18 -13.19
C VAL A 18 -3.72 23.49 -12.31
N GLN A 19 -3.78 22.99 -11.09
CA GLN A 19 -4.87 23.30 -10.15
C GLN A 19 -4.89 24.77 -9.76
N ARG A 20 -3.74 25.40 -9.60
CA ARG A 20 -3.64 26.85 -9.31
C ARG A 20 -4.13 27.67 -10.50
N GLU A 21 -3.70 27.33 -11.71
CA GLU A 21 -4.15 27.97 -12.93
C GLU A 21 -5.67 27.87 -13.10
N LEU A 22 -6.25 26.67 -12.93
CA LEU A 22 -7.69 26.46 -13.02
C LEU A 22 -8.49 27.23 -11.97
N ARG A 23 -7.93 27.40 -10.77
CA ARG A 23 -8.58 28.20 -9.71
C ARG A 23 -8.74 29.68 -10.07
N ASP A 24 -7.81 30.20 -10.83
CA ASP A 24 -7.79 31.63 -11.20
C ASP A 24 -8.66 31.94 -12.45
N ILE A 25 -9.23 30.89 -13.08
CA ILE A 25 -10.16 31.02 -14.21
C ILE A 25 -11.58 31.24 -13.67
N GLU A 26 -12.20 32.38 -14.07
CA GLU A 26 -13.59 32.65 -13.73
C GLU A 26 -14.54 31.63 -14.39
N GLY A 27 -15.53 31.19 -13.65
CA GLY A 27 -16.54 30.24 -14.11
C GLY A 27 -16.31 28.82 -13.66
N CYS A 28 -16.83 27.86 -14.42
CA CYS A 28 -16.67 26.43 -14.12
C CYS A 28 -15.55 25.86 -14.98
N SER A 29 -14.51 25.36 -14.33
CA SER A 29 -13.42 24.64 -14.97
C SER A 29 -13.47 23.16 -14.62
N VAL A 30 -13.05 22.29 -15.54
CA VAL A 30 -13.05 20.83 -15.35
C VAL A 30 -11.66 20.30 -15.68
N LEU A 31 -11.06 19.59 -14.71
CA LEU A 31 -9.82 18.84 -14.90
C LEU A 31 -10.13 17.35 -15.00
N ILE A 32 -9.80 16.79 -16.16
CA ILE A 32 -9.89 15.33 -16.35
C ILE A 32 -8.50 14.73 -16.20
N TYR A 33 -8.31 13.96 -15.15
CA TYR A 33 -7.06 13.25 -14.87
C TYR A 33 -7.22 11.77 -15.16
N ASP A 34 -6.78 11.36 -16.35
CA ASP A 34 -6.86 9.96 -16.78
C ASP A 34 -5.55 9.22 -16.52
N GLN A 35 -5.45 8.62 -15.36
CA GLN A 35 -4.32 7.78 -14.97
C GLN A 35 -4.81 6.58 -14.15
N THR A 36 -4.32 5.40 -14.48
CA THR A 36 -4.64 4.21 -13.69
C THR A 36 -4.12 4.36 -12.26
N CYS A 37 -5.01 4.17 -11.30
CA CYS A 37 -4.66 4.19 -9.87
C CYS A 37 -3.52 3.22 -9.55
N ALA A 38 -2.61 3.61 -8.66
CA ALA A 38 -1.47 2.79 -8.26
C ALA A 38 -1.90 1.43 -7.66
N ALA A 39 -2.98 1.41 -6.89
CA ALA A 39 -3.53 0.16 -6.34
C ALA A 39 -4.07 -0.76 -7.45
N GLU A 40 -4.72 -0.18 -8.47
CA GLU A 40 -5.23 -0.93 -9.62
C GLU A 40 -4.09 -1.44 -10.50
N LYS A 41 -3.05 -0.64 -10.76
CA LYS A 41 -1.82 -1.09 -11.45
C LYS A 41 -1.24 -2.32 -10.75
N ARG A 42 -1.12 -2.28 -9.41
CA ARG A 42 -0.61 -3.41 -8.63
C ARG A 42 -1.49 -4.65 -8.74
N ARG A 43 -2.82 -4.49 -8.69
CA ARG A 43 -3.79 -5.57 -8.84
C ARG A 43 -3.68 -6.21 -10.23
N ARG A 44 -3.63 -5.42 -11.29
CA ARG A 44 -3.47 -5.89 -12.67
C ARG A 44 -2.13 -6.55 -12.92
N ARG A 45 -1.04 -6.03 -12.34
CA ARG A 45 0.28 -6.68 -12.40
C ARG A 45 0.26 -8.08 -11.77
N LYS A 46 -0.43 -8.25 -10.64
CA LYS A 46 -0.58 -9.57 -10.00
C LYS A 46 -1.32 -10.58 -10.89
N LYS A 47 -2.22 -10.10 -11.74
CA LYS A 47 -2.97 -10.90 -12.71
C LYS A 47 -2.25 -11.07 -14.07
N GLY A 48 -1.15 -10.37 -14.29
CA GLY A 48 -0.45 -10.34 -15.58
C GLY A 48 -1.09 -9.43 -16.64
N GLU A 49 -2.07 -8.62 -16.26
CA GLU A 49 -2.84 -7.73 -17.16
C GLU A 49 -2.16 -6.35 -17.34
N PHE A 50 -1.05 -6.11 -16.67
CA PHE A 50 -0.33 -4.84 -16.74
C PHE A 50 1.19 -5.09 -16.69
N PRO A 51 2.00 -4.34 -17.45
CA PRO A 51 3.45 -4.50 -17.44
C PRO A 51 4.03 -4.42 -16.03
N ASP A 52 4.78 -5.43 -15.64
CA ASP A 52 5.47 -5.48 -14.35
C ASP A 52 6.95 -5.20 -14.55
N PRO A 53 7.49 -4.06 -14.04
CA PRO A 53 8.90 -3.76 -14.16
C PRO A 53 9.77 -4.86 -13.56
N ASN A 54 10.82 -5.24 -14.28
CA ASN A 54 11.75 -6.30 -13.89
C ASN A 54 12.78 -5.84 -12.84
N GLN A 55 12.47 -4.74 -12.16
CA GLN A 55 13.35 -4.08 -11.22
C GLN A 55 12.65 -3.98 -9.85
N ARG A 56 13.40 -4.20 -8.77
CA ARG A 56 12.95 -4.03 -7.40
C ARG A 56 13.95 -3.21 -6.62
N LEU A 57 13.45 -2.39 -5.74
CA LEU A 57 14.24 -1.56 -4.85
C LEU A 57 14.24 -2.14 -3.43
N PHE A 58 15.40 -2.11 -2.82
CA PHE A 58 15.60 -2.43 -1.42
C PHE A 58 16.35 -1.30 -0.74
N ILE A 59 16.19 -1.17 0.56
CA ILE A 59 16.99 -0.27 1.37
C ILE A 59 17.93 -1.14 2.20
N ASN A 60 19.23 -0.86 2.09
CA ASN A 60 20.22 -1.47 2.95
C ASN A 60 20.18 -0.77 4.32
N GLU A 61 19.72 -1.48 5.34
CA GLU A 61 19.57 -0.96 6.70
C GLU A 61 20.89 -0.57 7.34
N ALA A 62 21.99 -1.23 6.96
CA ALA A 62 23.32 -0.89 7.46
C ALA A 62 23.82 0.47 6.97
N VAL A 63 23.32 0.94 5.81
CA VAL A 63 23.68 2.23 5.21
C VAL A 63 22.61 3.29 5.47
N CYS A 64 21.37 2.88 5.73
CA CYS A 64 20.26 3.80 5.97
C CYS A 64 20.45 4.58 7.26
N GLU A 65 20.44 5.90 7.19
CA GLU A 65 20.52 6.80 8.35
C GLU A 65 19.15 7.11 8.99
N GLY A 66 18.07 6.64 8.39
CA GLY A 66 16.73 6.88 8.91
C GLY A 66 16.21 8.31 8.71
N CYS A 67 16.86 9.13 7.88
CA CYS A 67 16.54 10.54 7.66
C CYS A 67 15.10 10.80 7.19
N GLY A 68 14.45 9.81 6.53
CA GLY A 68 13.08 9.92 6.06
C GLY A 68 12.89 10.62 4.71
N ASP A 69 13.95 11.09 4.06
CA ASP A 69 13.88 11.80 2.78
C ASP A 69 13.15 11.00 1.70
N CYS A 70 13.40 9.70 1.60
CA CYS A 70 12.69 8.81 0.68
C CYS A 70 11.17 8.85 0.86
N GLY A 71 10.70 8.99 2.10
CA GLY A 71 9.28 9.14 2.41
C GLY A 71 8.74 10.50 1.99
N ALA A 72 9.48 11.58 2.26
CA ALA A 72 9.12 12.93 1.85
C ALA A 72 9.05 13.07 0.32
N GLN A 73 9.97 12.43 -0.41
CA GLN A 73 10.00 12.44 -1.87
C GLN A 73 8.85 11.67 -2.51
N SER A 74 8.41 10.58 -1.90
CA SER A 74 7.47 9.65 -2.54
C SER A 74 6.07 9.63 -1.94
N ASN A 75 5.90 10.03 -0.69
CA ASN A 75 4.67 9.82 0.09
C ASN A 75 4.16 8.36 -0.02
N CYS A 76 5.10 7.40 -0.09
CA CYS A 76 4.78 6.02 -0.38
C CYS A 76 4.46 5.24 0.89
N THR A 77 3.30 4.59 0.93
CA THR A 77 2.87 3.75 2.06
C THR A 77 3.67 2.45 2.21
N SER A 78 4.42 2.06 1.17
CA SER A 78 5.29 0.88 1.22
C SER A 78 6.62 1.12 1.92
N LEU A 79 6.97 2.39 2.18
CA LEU A 79 8.13 2.76 2.97
C LEU A 79 7.77 2.72 4.45
N MET A 80 8.18 1.65 5.09
CA MET A 80 7.88 1.39 6.50
C MET A 80 9.07 1.70 7.41
N PRO A 81 8.82 2.08 8.65
CA PRO A 81 9.88 2.15 9.66
C PRO A 81 10.36 0.74 10.00
N LEU A 82 11.66 0.63 10.27
CA LEU A 82 12.29 -0.59 10.77
C LEU A 82 13.09 -0.22 12.02
N GLU A 83 12.69 -0.73 13.17
CA GLU A 83 13.42 -0.55 14.41
C GLU A 83 14.62 -1.48 14.43
N THR A 84 15.81 -0.93 14.65
CA THR A 84 17.07 -1.66 14.76
C THR A 84 17.82 -1.24 16.01
N GLU A 85 18.84 -1.99 16.40
CA GLU A 85 19.74 -1.61 17.51
C GLU A 85 20.47 -0.27 17.27
N PHE A 86 20.60 0.15 16.01
CA PHE A 86 21.19 1.43 15.61
C PHE A 86 20.13 2.51 15.30
N GLY A 87 18.95 2.40 15.90
CA GLY A 87 17.84 3.34 15.72
C GLY A 87 16.89 2.96 14.59
N ARG A 88 15.96 3.89 14.35
CA ARG A 88 14.90 3.67 13.35
C ARG A 88 15.42 3.85 11.94
N LYS A 89 15.35 2.81 11.14
CA LYS A 89 15.69 2.76 9.72
C LYS A 89 14.43 2.74 8.85
N ARG A 90 14.60 2.55 7.53
CA ARG A 90 13.51 2.39 6.59
C ARG A 90 13.63 1.08 5.83
N VAL A 91 12.49 0.49 5.51
CA VAL A 91 12.38 -0.72 4.70
C VAL A 91 11.27 -0.55 3.68
N ILE A 92 11.38 -1.23 2.54
CA ILE A 92 10.34 -1.26 1.51
C ILE A 92 9.57 -2.57 1.64
N ASP A 93 8.28 -2.48 1.97
CA ASP A 93 7.38 -3.63 1.85
C ASP A 93 7.15 -3.97 0.37
N GLN A 94 7.76 -5.05 -0.07
CA GLN A 94 7.69 -5.51 -1.46
C GLN A 94 6.29 -5.95 -1.89
N SER A 95 5.41 -6.28 -0.95
CA SER A 95 4.05 -6.72 -1.24
C SER A 95 3.14 -5.56 -1.62
N SER A 96 3.36 -4.38 -1.04
CA SER A 96 2.60 -3.16 -1.26
C SER A 96 3.26 -2.17 -2.22
N CYS A 97 4.52 -2.41 -2.62
CA CYS A 97 5.27 -1.54 -3.51
C CYS A 97 4.61 -1.39 -4.89
N ASN A 98 4.39 -0.15 -5.31
CA ASN A 98 3.80 0.17 -6.61
C ASN A 98 4.81 0.17 -7.76
N LYS A 99 6.10 0.07 -7.48
CA LYS A 99 7.19 0.11 -8.47
C LYS A 99 7.14 1.35 -9.37
N ASP A 100 6.84 2.49 -8.78
CA ASP A 100 6.88 3.80 -9.44
C ASP A 100 8.22 4.53 -9.28
N TYR A 101 9.07 3.99 -8.39
CA TYR A 101 10.44 4.46 -8.14
C TYR A 101 10.55 5.91 -7.69
N SER A 102 9.46 6.50 -7.21
CA SER A 102 9.47 7.88 -6.71
C SER A 102 10.38 8.07 -5.49
N CYS A 103 10.56 7.03 -4.70
CA CYS A 103 11.39 7.04 -3.50
C CYS A 103 12.90 7.22 -3.76
N VAL A 104 13.38 6.95 -4.98
CA VAL A 104 14.79 7.11 -5.36
C VAL A 104 15.09 8.40 -6.12
N LYS A 105 14.12 9.34 -6.20
CA LYS A 105 14.35 10.63 -6.86
C LYS A 105 15.31 11.54 -6.10
N GLY A 106 15.49 11.33 -4.80
CA GLY A 106 16.52 11.95 -4.01
C GLY A 106 17.86 11.22 -4.12
N PHE A 107 18.92 11.84 -3.61
CA PHE A 107 20.22 11.17 -3.48
C PHE A 107 20.27 10.39 -2.16
N CYS A 108 20.27 9.05 -2.24
CA CYS A 108 20.39 8.21 -1.06
C CYS A 108 21.20 6.95 -1.38
N PRO A 109 22.37 6.76 -0.74
CA PRO A 109 23.26 5.63 -1.03
C PRO A 109 22.75 4.30 -0.48
N SER A 110 21.72 4.29 0.34
CA SER A 110 21.17 3.07 0.93
C SER A 110 20.27 2.27 0.00
N PHE A 111 19.85 2.85 -1.13
CA PHE A 111 19.03 2.14 -2.11
C PHE A 111 19.85 1.13 -2.91
N VAL A 112 19.33 -0.08 -2.98
CA VAL A 112 19.86 -1.18 -3.80
C VAL A 112 18.81 -1.58 -4.81
N THR A 113 19.22 -1.63 -6.07
CA THR A 113 18.38 -2.09 -7.17
C THR A 113 18.68 -3.55 -7.49
N VAL A 114 17.64 -4.37 -7.56
CA VAL A 114 17.73 -5.78 -7.97
C VAL A 114 16.98 -5.94 -9.29
N GLU A 115 17.69 -6.34 -10.32
CA GLU A 115 17.11 -6.65 -11.62
C GLU A 115 16.80 -8.15 -11.73
N GLY A 116 15.71 -8.51 -12.42
CA GLY A 116 15.30 -9.90 -12.61
C GLY A 116 14.77 -10.60 -11.37
N GLY A 117 14.75 -9.93 -10.22
CA GLY A 117 14.30 -10.50 -8.95
C GLY A 117 12.80 -10.75 -8.90
N LYS A 118 12.39 -11.96 -8.52
CA LYS A 118 10.99 -12.30 -8.24
C LYS A 118 10.82 -12.57 -6.75
N VAL A 119 9.69 -12.16 -6.19
CA VAL A 119 9.34 -12.50 -4.80
C VAL A 119 9.26 -14.02 -4.68
N ARG A 120 10.04 -14.59 -3.77
CA ARG A 120 9.95 -16.01 -3.47
C ARG A 120 8.56 -16.29 -2.88
N LYS A 121 7.76 -17.04 -3.60
CA LYS A 121 6.50 -17.56 -3.03
C LYS A 121 6.89 -18.55 -1.96
N THR A 122 6.47 -18.31 -0.73
CA THR A 122 6.54 -19.32 0.31
C THR A 122 5.76 -20.51 -0.23
N LYS A 123 6.39 -21.66 -0.33
CA LYS A 123 5.68 -22.91 -0.67
C LYS A 123 4.67 -23.13 0.46
N THR A 124 3.42 -22.76 0.22
CA THR A 124 2.29 -23.13 1.06
C THR A 124 1.97 -24.62 0.78
N GLY A 125 2.96 -25.45 0.88
CA GLY A 125 2.90 -26.88 0.53
C GLY A 125 3.55 -27.70 1.61
N GLY A 126 3.02 -27.62 2.74
CA GLY A 126 3.16 -28.52 3.85
C GLY A 126 1.91 -28.31 4.66
N ASN A 127 1.17 -29.38 4.82
CA ASN A 127 0.10 -29.46 5.77
C ASN A 127 0.62 -28.87 7.09
N ARG A 128 0.40 -27.55 7.33
CA ARG A 128 0.41 -27.03 8.70
C ARG A 128 -0.88 -27.46 9.37
N GLY A 129 -1.33 -28.67 9.01
CA GLY A 129 -2.33 -29.36 9.74
C GLY A 129 -1.70 -29.74 11.06
N ASP A 130 -2.21 -29.14 12.10
CA ASP A 130 -2.31 -29.73 13.42
C ASP A 130 -1.03 -29.98 14.22
N ASP A 131 -0.01 -29.13 14.08
CA ASP A 131 1.07 -29.09 15.07
C ASP A 131 0.72 -28.21 16.29
N PHE A 132 -0.53 -27.79 16.37
CA PHE A 132 -1.10 -27.27 17.59
C PHE A 132 -1.53 -28.49 18.42
N GLY A 133 -0.75 -28.84 19.43
CA GLY A 133 -1.19 -29.80 20.44
C GLY A 133 -2.61 -29.47 20.93
N ALA A 134 -3.24 -30.37 21.67
CA ALA A 134 -4.60 -30.17 22.16
C ALA A 134 -4.77 -28.76 22.73
N LEU A 135 -5.46 -27.89 22.00
CA LEU A 135 -5.73 -26.53 22.44
C LEU A 135 -6.64 -26.61 23.68
N PRO A 136 -6.37 -25.80 24.72
CA PRO A 136 -7.25 -25.76 25.88
C PRO A 136 -8.65 -25.37 25.44
N GLN A 137 -9.66 -26.05 25.98
CA GLN A 137 -11.05 -25.72 25.70
C GLN A 137 -11.33 -24.27 26.15
N PRO A 138 -11.95 -23.43 25.30
CA PRO A 138 -12.28 -22.07 25.69
C PRO A 138 -13.31 -22.09 26.82
N VAL A 139 -13.11 -21.22 27.81
CA VAL A 139 -14.14 -20.95 28.81
C VAL A 139 -15.22 -20.12 28.11
N LEU A 140 -16.36 -20.74 27.86
CA LEU A 140 -17.48 -20.05 27.23
C LEU A 140 -18.17 -19.16 28.28
N PRO A 141 -18.42 -17.87 27.98
CA PRO A 141 -19.20 -17.00 28.87
C PRO A 141 -20.64 -17.50 28.90
N ALA A 142 -21.30 -17.37 30.08
CA ALA A 142 -22.74 -17.65 30.19
C ALA A 142 -23.52 -16.63 29.36
N CYS A 143 -24.31 -17.10 28.41
CA CYS A 143 -25.14 -16.24 27.54
C CYS A 143 -26.50 -15.85 28.17
N GLU A 144 -26.54 -15.70 29.46
CA GLU A 144 -27.76 -15.30 30.20
C GLU A 144 -28.10 -13.80 30.10
N GLN A 145 -27.10 -13.00 29.67
CA GLN A 145 -27.25 -11.57 29.47
C GLN A 145 -26.95 -11.17 28.04
N SER A 146 -27.53 -10.05 27.60
CA SER A 146 -27.24 -9.50 26.25
C SER A 146 -25.76 -9.21 26.08
N TYR A 147 -25.19 -9.68 24.98
CA TYR A 147 -23.81 -9.46 24.64
C TYR A 147 -23.72 -8.53 23.43
N ASN A 148 -23.14 -7.34 23.60
CA ASN A 148 -23.02 -6.34 22.54
C ASN A 148 -21.60 -6.36 21.98
N ILE A 149 -21.47 -6.52 20.67
CA ILE A 149 -20.19 -6.50 19.97
C ILE A 149 -20.17 -5.31 19.01
N LEU A 150 -19.22 -4.39 19.18
CA LEU A 150 -19.00 -3.29 18.27
C LEU A 150 -17.80 -3.61 17.35
N LEU A 151 -18.06 -3.68 16.04
CA LEU A 151 -17.05 -3.92 15.01
C LEU A 151 -16.75 -2.65 14.25
N ASN A 152 -15.56 -2.10 14.42
CA ASN A 152 -15.09 -0.91 13.74
C ASN A 152 -13.97 -1.24 12.75
N GLY A 153 -13.96 -0.55 11.62
CA GLY A 153 -12.89 -0.68 10.64
C GLY A 153 -13.01 0.31 9.50
N ILE A 154 -11.89 0.51 8.80
CA ILE A 154 -11.83 1.33 7.59
C ILE A 154 -12.33 0.48 6.42
N GLY A 155 -12.94 1.12 5.40
CA GLY A 155 -13.35 0.45 4.16
C GLY A 155 -12.21 -0.37 3.54
N GLY A 156 -12.52 -1.59 3.10
CA GLY A 156 -11.54 -2.53 2.54
C GLY A 156 -10.84 -3.46 3.55
N THR A 157 -11.04 -3.27 4.86
CA THR A 157 -10.47 -4.15 5.90
C THR A 157 -11.28 -5.43 6.14
N GLY A 158 -12.41 -5.57 5.46
CA GLY A 158 -13.28 -6.74 5.63
C GLY A 158 -14.16 -6.71 6.87
N VAL A 159 -14.28 -5.56 7.55
CA VAL A 159 -15.07 -5.43 8.77
C VAL A 159 -16.53 -5.88 8.61
N ILE A 160 -17.14 -5.60 7.45
CA ILE A 160 -18.51 -6.04 7.14
C ILE A 160 -18.58 -7.57 7.07
N THR A 161 -17.59 -8.20 6.44
CA THR A 161 -17.53 -9.67 6.32
C THR A 161 -17.35 -10.32 7.69
N VAL A 162 -16.48 -9.76 8.53
CA VAL A 162 -16.26 -10.24 9.90
C VAL A 162 -17.56 -10.10 10.71
N GLY A 163 -18.25 -8.95 10.60
CA GLY A 163 -19.53 -8.74 11.26
C GLY A 163 -20.61 -9.72 10.83
N ALA A 164 -20.70 -9.99 9.53
CA ALA A 164 -21.65 -10.96 8.99
C ALA A 164 -21.34 -12.39 9.48
N LEU A 165 -20.06 -12.80 9.48
CA LEU A 165 -19.65 -14.12 9.98
C LEU A 165 -19.96 -14.30 11.46
N LEU A 166 -19.67 -13.28 12.29
CA LEU A 166 -20.00 -13.31 13.71
C LEU A 166 -21.51 -13.36 13.95
N GLY A 167 -22.30 -12.57 13.19
CA GLY A 167 -23.76 -12.61 13.27
C GLY A 167 -24.34 -13.98 12.88
N MET A 168 -23.80 -14.60 11.84
CA MET A 168 -24.19 -15.96 11.41
C MET A 168 -23.80 -17.02 12.47
N ALA A 169 -22.64 -16.87 13.10
CA ALA A 169 -22.19 -17.81 14.14
C ALA A 169 -22.96 -17.67 15.44
N ALA A 170 -23.54 -16.50 15.71
CA ALA A 170 -24.35 -16.22 16.89
C ALA A 170 -25.83 -16.63 16.74
N HIS A 171 -26.29 -16.84 15.51
CA HIS A 171 -27.68 -17.24 15.20
C HIS A 171 -27.81 -18.74 15.24
#